data_15b29545e22f2dc682ada4d2077f5c80
#
_entry.id   15b29545e22f2dc682ada4d2077f5c80
#
_cell.length_a   1.000
_cell.length_b   1.000
_cell.length_c   1.000
_cell.angle_alpha   90.00
_cell.angle_beta   90.00
_cell.angle_gamma   90.00
#
_symmetry.space_group_name_H-M   'P 1'
#
loop_
_entity.id
_entity.type
_entity.pdbx_description
1 polymer ?
#
loop_
_entity_poly.entity_id
_entity_poly.type
_entity_poly.pdbx_seq_one_letter_code
_entity_poly.pdbx_strand_id
1 'polypeptide(L)' 'MKANEIRNLSVAELNTKLAELKKDLFMLRMQLATNHLDNPVRISVVRRDIARVKTVLREKQQ' A
#
# COMPACT_ATOMS: atom_id res chain seq x y z
N MET A 1 6.90 4.79 1.05
CA MET A 1 6.32 6.15 0.99
C MET A 1 6.55 6.87 2.29
N LYS A 2 6.83 8.16 2.21
CA LYS A 2 6.99 8.98 3.41
C LYS A 2 5.63 9.50 3.89
N ALA A 3 5.46 9.63 5.21
CA ALA A 3 4.18 10.03 5.78
C ALA A 3 3.73 11.41 5.31
N ASN A 4 4.64 12.37 5.19
CA ASN A 4 4.28 13.71 4.73
C ASN A 4 3.86 13.75 3.27
N GLU A 5 4.40 12.89 2.43
CA GLU A 5 3.94 12.76 1.04
C GLU A 5 2.50 12.27 0.99
N ILE A 6 2.17 11.28 1.83
CA ILE A 6 0.83 10.73 1.89
C ILE A 6 -0.16 11.79 2.41
N ARG A 7 0.25 12.58 3.40
CA ARG A 7 -0.63 13.61 3.97
C ARG A 7 -0.95 14.74 3.01
N ASN A 8 -0.13 14.94 1.99
CA ASN A 8 -0.36 15.95 0.97
C ASN A 8 -1.36 15.52 -0.10
N LEU A 9 -1.74 14.25 -0.11
CA LEU A 9 -2.71 13.73 -1.09
C LEU A 9 -4.15 13.96 -0.62
N SER A 10 -5.05 14.17 -1.58
CA SER A 10 -6.48 14.26 -1.28
C SER A 10 -7.04 12.89 -0.91
N VAL A 11 -8.26 12.88 -0.35
CA VAL A 11 -8.94 11.62 -0.01
C VAL A 11 -9.11 10.76 -1.27
N ALA A 12 -9.50 11.37 -2.39
CA ALA A 12 -9.66 10.63 -3.65
C ALA A 12 -8.34 10.02 -4.11
N GLU A 13 -7.25 10.78 -4.04
CA GLU A 13 -5.93 10.30 -4.42
C GLU A 13 -5.46 9.17 -3.49
N LEU A 14 -5.75 9.29 -2.19
CA LEU A 14 -5.40 8.25 -1.22
C LEU A 14 -6.16 6.96 -1.49
N ASN A 15 -7.45 7.05 -1.83
CA ASN A 15 -8.24 5.88 -2.19
C ASN A 15 -7.69 5.18 -3.43
N THR A 16 -7.30 5.95 -4.45
CA THR A 16 -6.67 5.41 -5.66
C THR A 16 -5.36 4.72 -5.31
N LYS A 17 -4.53 5.37 -4.49
CA LYS A 17 -3.25 4.81 -4.06
C LYS A 17 -3.44 3.51 -3.28
N LEU A 18 -4.44 3.49 -2.40
CA LEU A 18 -4.75 2.30 -1.63
C LEU A 18 -5.16 1.13 -2.54
N ALA A 19 -5.98 1.40 -3.55
CA ALA A 19 -6.39 0.36 -4.51
C ALA A 19 -5.19 -0.20 -5.26
N GLU A 20 -4.27 0.67 -5.71
CA GLU A 20 -3.05 0.25 -6.39
C GLU A 20 -2.18 -0.62 -5.50
N LEU A 21 -2.00 -0.23 -4.23
CA LEU A 21 -1.19 -0.98 -3.29
C LEU A 21 -1.79 -2.35 -2.97
N LYS A 22 -3.12 -2.42 -2.85
CA LYS A 22 -3.80 -3.70 -2.64
C LYS A 22 -3.61 -4.63 -3.84
N LYS A 23 -3.68 -4.09 -5.04
CA LYS A 23 -3.44 -4.86 -6.26
C LYS A 23 -2.01 -5.39 -6.30
N ASP A 24 -1.04 -4.54 -5.96
CA ASP A 24 0.37 -4.93 -5.91
C ASP A 24 0.58 -6.05 -4.88
N LEU A 25 -0.04 -5.93 -3.71
CA LEU A 25 0.07 -6.95 -2.68
C LEU A 25 -0.49 -8.29 -3.16
N PHE A 26 -1.64 -8.25 -3.82
CA PHE A 26 -2.26 -9.46 -4.38
C PHE A 26 -1.32 -10.14 -5.38
N MET A 27 -0.74 -9.36 -6.29
CA MET A 27 0.18 -9.89 -7.29
C MET A 27 1.44 -10.47 -6.66
N LEU A 28 1.98 -9.80 -5.65
CA LEU A 28 3.17 -10.30 -4.94
C LEU A 28 2.87 -11.62 -4.23
N ARG A 29 1.68 -11.75 -3.63
CA ARG A 29 1.27 -12.99 -2.98
C ARG A 29 1.12 -14.13 -3.98
N MET A 30 0.59 -13.84 -5.17
CA MET A 30 0.50 -14.84 -6.23
C MET A 30 1.87 -15.30 -6.68
N GLN A 31 2.81 -14.36 -6.85
CA GLN A 31 4.18 -14.69 -7.23
C GLN A 31 4.87 -15.56 -6.17
N LEU A 32 4.62 -15.28 -4.90
CA LEU A 32 5.16 -16.08 -3.81
C LEU A 32 4.59 -17.49 -3.84
N ALA A 33 3.27 -17.62 -4.09
CA ALA A 33 2.61 -18.92 -4.14
C ALA A 33 3.13 -19.80 -5.27
N THR A 34 3.61 -19.20 -6.37
CA THR A 34 4.18 -19.93 -7.51
C THR A 34 5.70 -20.01 -7.45
N ASN A 35 6.30 -19.55 -6.35
CA ASN A 35 7.76 -19.54 -6.14
C ASN A 35 8.54 -18.68 -7.15
N HIS A 36 7.86 -17.67 -7.72
CA HIS A 36 8.50 -16.74 -8.65
C HIS A 36 8.91 -15.43 -8.00
N LEU A 37 8.73 -15.29 -6.68
CA LEU A 37 9.09 -14.08 -5.95
C LEU A 37 10.48 -14.24 -5.36
N ASP A 38 11.41 -13.40 -5.82
CA ASP A 38 12.80 -13.44 -5.39
C ASP A 38 13.03 -12.80 -4.02
N ASN A 39 12.16 -11.85 -3.64
CA ASN A 39 12.39 -11.09 -2.41
C ASN A 39 11.07 -10.84 -1.66
N PRO A 40 10.75 -11.67 -0.65
CA PRO A 40 9.53 -11.52 0.13
C PRO A 40 9.47 -10.22 0.95
N VAL A 41 10.58 -9.52 1.12
CA VAL A 41 10.61 -8.22 1.82
C VAL A 41 9.68 -7.21 1.15
N ARG A 42 9.48 -7.30 -0.17
CA ARG A 42 8.58 -6.40 -0.88
C ARG A 42 7.14 -6.48 -0.36
N ILE A 43 6.71 -7.67 0.05
CA ILE A 43 5.38 -7.83 0.63
C ILE A 43 5.27 -7.02 1.93
N SER A 44 6.27 -7.07 2.77
CA SER A 44 6.30 -6.29 4.02
C SER A 44 6.26 -4.79 3.75
N VAL A 45 7.00 -4.32 2.75
CA VAL A 45 7.02 -2.91 2.37
C VAL A 45 5.65 -2.45 1.90
N VAL A 46 5.01 -3.22 1.01
CA VAL A 46 3.69 -2.88 0.48
C VAL A 46 2.64 -2.88 1.59
N ARG A 47 2.66 -3.87 2.48
CA ARG A 47 1.75 -3.94 3.61
C ARG A 47 1.90 -2.72 4.52
N ARG A 48 3.12 -2.28 4.77
CA ARG A 48 3.41 -1.09 5.56
C ARG A 48 2.83 0.16 4.91
N ASP A 49 3.02 0.28 3.59
CA ASP A 49 2.50 1.43 2.85
C ASP A 49 0.97 1.46 2.88
N ILE A 50 0.33 0.29 2.75
CA ILE A 50 -1.13 0.19 2.86
C ILE A 50 -1.59 0.69 4.24
N ALA A 51 -0.91 0.27 5.31
CA ALA A 51 -1.25 0.69 6.66
C ALA A 51 -1.10 2.20 6.84
N ARG A 52 -0.05 2.80 6.27
CA ARG A 52 0.17 4.24 6.32
C ARG A 52 -0.92 5.01 5.60
N VAL A 53 -1.29 4.56 4.40
CA VAL A 53 -2.35 5.21 3.62
C VAL A 53 -3.69 5.14 4.37
N LYS A 54 -4.01 3.98 4.94
CA LYS A 54 -5.23 3.81 5.73
C LYS A 54 -5.26 4.73 6.94
N THR A 55 -4.12 4.88 7.63
CA THR A 55 -4.02 5.76 8.80
C THR A 55 -4.30 7.21 8.41
N VAL A 56 -3.69 7.68 7.33
CA VAL A 56 -3.89 9.06 6.87
C VAL A 56 -5.32 9.27 6.40
N LEU A 57 -5.91 8.29 5.70
CA LEU A 57 -7.33 8.35 5.32
C LEU A 57 -8.22 8.52 6.53
N ARG A 58 -7.98 7.75 7.59
CA ARG A 58 -8.74 7.85 8.83
C ARG A 58 -8.61 9.25 9.45
N GLU A 59 -7.39 9.81 9.46
CA GLU A 59 -7.17 11.16 9.96
C GLU A 59 -7.99 12.20 9.18
N LYS A 60 -8.05 12.08 7.85
CA LYS A 60 -8.72 13.04 7.00
C LYS A 60 -10.24 12.91 7.01
N GLN A 61 -10.75 11.76 7.42
CA GLN A 61 -12.19 11.49 7.45
C GLN A 61 -12.82 11.76 8.81
N GLN A 62 -12.03 12.12 9.79
CA GLN A 62 -12.52 12.48 11.11
C GLN A 62 -12.98 13.94 11.18
#